data_f2123f7d2fac8d7691c81eb7e9a0516f
#
_entry.id   f2123f7d2fac8d7691c81eb7e9a0516f
#
_cell.length_a   1.000
_cell.length_b   1.000
_cell.length_c   1.000
_cell.angle_alpha   90.00
_cell.angle_beta   90.00
_cell.angle_gamma   90.00
#
_symmetry.space_group_name_H-M   'P 1'
#
loop_
_entity.id
_entity.type
_entity.pdbx_description
1 polymer ?
#
loop_
_entity_poly.entity_id
_entity_poly.type
_entity_poly.pdbx_seq_one_letter_code
_entity_poly.pdbx_strand_id
1 'polypeptide(L)'
;MKKLEESRKVSANLRENEKYLRSRLENCSDILIRPMRLGDKHKVDCLMVYIEVAVSNMMLDDSALGKMINHFWEISPEDIQEFVRHNSLGIADVKKLENLDESIDAMLAGNAVFFIDGYDKAMKISSKGYPSTGVMEAESEKVLRGSREGFSDSVKSNSALVRKRLRDTRLKVEEYKIGVRSHTLTQVLYMDDLVHEGLLEEVKERLEEFQIDGILDSGMLEQLTEDVWYSPFPQYQTTERPDRAVQEILKGKVVILCDNSPEALILPGNFSSFMESSEDWYHRFEMASFLRILRYLAVIMATVLPGLYLAVIRFHTQILPSALILSFAEAREGVPFSSVVELIFLELAFELIREAGVRVPGSLGNAIGIVGGLVIGQAAVEANLVSPIVVMIVALTALGSMTVPNEEFAAAFRLVKYGFLILGGYLGIYGIVLGVYLVIGHLAGLISFGIPYLVPFIKKEQKGSRGEGILRVPLRKRVLRPLYAREEQKIRLKRKESGL
;
A
#
# COMPACT_ATOMS: atom_id res chain seq x y z
N MET A 1 -5.55 -23.42 11.09
CA MET A 1 -4.88 -24.37 10.18
C MET A 1 -5.83 -25.52 9.99
N LYS A 2 -6.50 -25.60 8.83
CA LYS A 2 -7.20 -26.81 8.41
C LYS A 2 -6.18 -27.95 8.43
N LYS A 3 -6.62 -29.17 8.87
CA LYS A 3 -5.91 -30.42 8.66
C LYS A 3 -5.31 -30.41 7.26
N LEU A 4 -4.09 -30.92 7.12
CA LEU A 4 -3.53 -31.36 5.84
C LEU A 4 -4.62 -32.23 5.20
N GLU A 5 -5.40 -31.67 4.26
CA GLU A 5 -6.21 -32.46 3.36
C GLU A 5 -5.22 -33.39 2.67
N GLU A 6 -5.54 -34.66 2.61
CA GLU A 6 -4.72 -35.66 1.92
C GLU A 6 -4.38 -35.10 0.53
N SER A 7 -3.07 -35.00 0.25
CA SER A 7 -2.56 -34.46 -1.01
C SER A 7 -3.20 -35.23 -2.15
N ARG A 8 -4.03 -34.55 -2.95
CA ARG A 8 -4.79 -35.20 -4.01
C ARG A 8 -3.86 -35.49 -5.18
N LYS A 9 -3.77 -36.77 -5.56
CA LYS A 9 -2.97 -37.19 -6.72
C LYS A 9 -3.55 -36.61 -8.02
N VAL A 10 -2.68 -36.42 -9.00
CA VAL A 10 -3.10 -36.06 -10.35
C VAL A 10 -3.88 -37.23 -10.95
N SER A 11 -5.08 -36.99 -11.45
CA SER A 11 -5.91 -37.98 -12.13
C SER A 11 -5.52 -38.06 -13.61
N ALA A 12 -5.58 -39.26 -14.17
CA ALA A 12 -5.48 -39.46 -15.62
C ALA A 12 -6.64 -38.82 -16.38
N ASN A 13 -7.77 -38.54 -15.71
CA ASN A 13 -8.90 -37.84 -16.28
C ASN A 13 -8.70 -36.33 -16.14
N LEU A 14 -8.43 -35.65 -17.28
CA LEU A 14 -8.17 -34.21 -17.31
C LEU A 14 -9.31 -33.37 -16.72
N ARG A 15 -10.57 -33.79 -16.91
CA ARG A 15 -11.74 -33.06 -16.40
C ARG A 15 -11.81 -33.03 -14.86
N GLU A 16 -11.33 -34.07 -14.20
CA GLU A 16 -11.29 -34.11 -12.73
C GLU A 16 -10.24 -33.14 -12.20
N ASN A 17 -9.08 -33.07 -12.86
CA ASN A 17 -8.02 -32.14 -12.53
C ASN A 17 -8.49 -30.69 -12.75
N GLU A 18 -9.11 -30.41 -13.91
CA GLU A 18 -9.64 -29.10 -14.22
C GLU A 18 -10.70 -28.64 -13.21
N LYS A 19 -11.65 -29.52 -12.84
CA LYS A 19 -12.68 -29.21 -11.85
C LYS A 19 -12.08 -28.87 -10.48
N TYR A 20 -11.09 -29.61 -10.05
CA TYR A 20 -10.39 -29.33 -8.80
C TYR A 20 -9.63 -27.99 -8.85
N LEU A 21 -8.88 -27.76 -9.93
CA LEU A 21 -8.14 -26.52 -10.10
C LEU A 21 -9.05 -25.30 -10.14
N ARG A 22 -10.16 -25.35 -10.90
CA ARG A 22 -11.16 -24.25 -10.95
C ARG A 22 -11.78 -23.96 -9.59
N SER A 23 -12.07 -24.97 -8.77
CA SER A 23 -12.62 -24.76 -7.43
C SER A 23 -11.61 -24.14 -6.45
N ARG A 24 -10.31 -24.45 -6.60
CA ARG A 24 -9.25 -23.91 -5.72
C ARG A 24 -8.80 -22.53 -6.14
N LEU A 25 -8.92 -22.22 -7.43
CA LEU A 25 -8.47 -20.97 -8.05
C LEU A 25 -9.66 -20.04 -8.39
N GLU A 26 -10.81 -20.27 -7.80
CA GLU A 26 -11.98 -19.39 -7.90
C GLU A 26 -11.60 -17.97 -7.46
N ASN A 27 -12.07 -16.95 -8.20
CA ASN A 27 -11.76 -15.54 -7.99
C ASN A 27 -10.25 -15.21 -8.03
N CYS A 28 -9.48 -15.93 -8.85
CA CYS A 28 -8.08 -15.65 -9.13
C CYS A 28 -7.92 -15.30 -10.60
N SER A 29 -8.32 -14.08 -11.01
CA SER A 29 -8.29 -13.64 -12.42
C SER A 29 -6.89 -13.53 -13.02
N ASP A 30 -5.87 -13.42 -12.14
CA ASP A 30 -4.45 -13.42 -12.53
C ASP A 30 -3.90 -14.79 -12.93
N ILE A 31 -4.69 -15.87 -12.70
CA ILE A 31 -4.30 -17.25 -13.02
C ILE A 31 -5.10 -17.75 -14.20
N LEU A 32 -4.38 -18.09 -15.26
CA LEU A 32 -5.00 -18.61 -16.50
C LEU A 32 -5.02 -20.14 -16.50
N ILE A 33 -6.20 -20.67 -16.76
CA ILE A 33 -6.44 -22.11 -17.00
C ILE A 33 -6.84 -22.24 -18.46
N ARG A 34 -5.89 -22.63 -19.33
CA ARG A 34 -6.09 -22.75 -20.78
C ARG A 34 -6.24 -24.20 -21.21
N PRO A 35 -7.43 -24.64 -21.60
CA PRO A 35 -7.60 -25.92 -22.30
C PRO A 35 -7.04 -25.81 -23.73
N MET A 36 -6.34 -26.83 -24.16
CA MET A 36 -5.72 -26.94 -25.49
C MET A 36 -5.90 -28.33 -26.05
N ARG A 37 -5.87 -28.45 -27.37
CA ARG A 37 -5.82 -29.73 -28.09
C ARG A 37 -4.56 -29.79 -28.91
N LEU A 38 -3.79 -30.84 -28.69
CA LEU A 38 -2.56 -31.10 -29.43
C LEU A 38 -2.74 -32.28 -30.35
N GLY A 39 -2.05 -32.24 -31.49
CA GLY A 39 -2.09 -33.26 -32.52
C GLY A 39 -3.09 -33.05 -33.63
N ASP A 40 -2.76 -33.48 -34.86
CA ASP A 40 -3.61 -33.35 -36.07
C ASP A 40 -4.50 -34.56 -36.27
N LYS A 41 -3.91 -35.75 -36.29
CA LYS A 41 -4.62 -37.02 -36.49
C LYS A 41 -5.16 -37.64 -35.20
N HIS A 42 -4.42 -37.55 -34.12
CA HIS A 42 -4.83 -37.99 -32.80
C HIS A 42 -4.87 -36.79 -31.86
N LYS A 43 -6.09 -36.25 -31.64
CA LYS A 43 -6.29 -35.08 -30.79
C LYS A 43 -6.23 -35.49 -29.31
N VAL A 44 -5.26 -34.94 -28.57
CA VAL A 44 -5.13 -35.13 -27.14
C VAL A 44 -5.53 -33.83 -26.44
N ASP A 45 -6.49 -33.93 -25.53
CA ASP A 45 -6.90 -32.78 -24.71
C ASP A 45 -5.83 -32.53 -23.62
N CYS A 46 -5.45 -31.26 -23.47
CA CYS A 46 -4.44 -30.82 -22.54
C CYS A 46 -4.92 -29.58 -21.79
N LEU A 47 -4.34 -29.32 -20.62
CA LEU A 47 -4.62 -28.15 -19.81
C LEU A 47 -3.32 -27.51 -19.36
N MET A 48 -3.18 -26.20 -19.60
CA MET A 48 -2.09 -25.41 -19.09
C MET A 48 -2.57 -24.43 -18.04
N VAL A 49 -1.85 -24.35 -16.89
CA VAL A 49 -2.18 -23.48 -15.78
C VAL A 49 -0.95 -22.65 -15.41
N TYR A 50 -1.11 -21.33 -15.39
CA TYR A 50 -0.02 -20.40 -15.10
C TYR A 50 -0.52 -19.02 -14.67
N ILE A 51 0.34 -18.23 -14.03
CA ILE A 51 0.09 -16.82 -13.74
C ILE A 51 0.46 -16.00 -14.95
N GLU A 52 -0.48 -15.17 -15.47
CA GLU A 52 -0.39 -14.51 -16.78
C GLU A 52 0.92 -13.73 -16.98
N VAL A 53 1.35 -12.93 -16.00
CA VAL A 53 2.54 -12.07 -16.12
C VAL A 53 3.80 -12.71 -15.52
N ALA A 54 3.63 -13.74 -14.67
CA ALA A 54 4.75 -14.40 -14.02
C ALA A 54 5.43 -15.44 -14.90
N VAL A 55 4.91 -15.64 -16.09
CA VAL A 55 5.43 -16.59 -17.09
C VAL A 55 5.89 -15.79 -18.31
N SER A 56 7.13 -15.99 -18.71
CA SER A 56 7.66 -15.35 -19.91
C SER A 56 6.95 -15.88 -21.16
N ASN A 57 6.21 -15.03 -21.86
CA ASN A 57 5.54 -15.39 -23.12
C ASN A 57 6.54 -15.92 -24.15
N MET A 58 7.74 -15.35 -24.20
CA MET A 58 8.81 -15.79 -25.10
C MET A 58 9.27 -17.23 -24.81
N MET A 59 9.23 -17.66 -23.55
CA MET A 59 9.53 -19.05 -23.17
C MET A 59 8.36 -20.01 -23.43
N LEU A 60 7.11 -19.50 -23.40
CA LEU A 60 5.93 -20.32 -23.71
C LEU A 60 5.74 -20.48 -25.21
N ASP A 61 5.85 -19.39 -25.99
CA ASP A 61 5.53 -19.42 -27.41
C ASP A 61 6.67 -19.97 -28.27
N ASP A 62 7.91 -19.57 -28.00
CA ASP A 62 9.06 -19.96 -28.85
C ASP A 62 9.77 -21.27 -28.43
N SER A 63 9.71 -21.66 -27.16
CA SER A 63 10.48 -22.82 -26.73
C SER A 63 9.68 -24.01 -26.20
N ALA A 64 8.65 -23.78 -25.39
CA ALA A 64 7.88 -24.88 -24.80
C ALA A 64 6.64 -25.23 -25.63
N LEU A 65 5.79 -24.28 -25.92
CA LEU A 65 4.57 -24.50 -26.70
C LEU A 65 4.85 -24.68 -28.19
N GLY A 66 5.68 -23.82 -28.78
CA GLY A 66 6.03 -23.92 -30.20
C GLY A 66 6.74 -25.24 -30.51
N LYS A 67 7.65 -25.68 -29.66
CA LYS A 67 8.31 -26.99 -29.79
C LYS A 67 7.35 -28.15 -29.49
N MET A 68 6.46 -28.04 -28.51
CA MET A 68 5.41 -29.01 -28.27
C MET A 68 4.47 -29.11 -29.47
N ILE A 69 3.96 -28.03 -29.97
CA ILE A 69 3.06 -28.00 -31.14
C ILE A 69 3.76 -28.60 -32.35
N ASN A 70 5.00 -28.23 -32.63
CA ASN A 70 5.77 -28.74 -33.76
C ASN A 70 6.20 -30.20 -33.63
N HIS A 71 6.45 -30.70 -32.40
CA HIS A 71 6.82 -32.11 -32.17
C HIS A 71 5.60 -33.04 -32.06
N PHE A 72 4.47 -32.56 -31.57
CA PHE A 72 3.24 -33.34 -31.40
C PHE A 72 2.38 -33.42 -32.66
N TRP A 73 2.81 -32.81 -33.77
CA TRP A 73 2.06 -32.81 -35.03
C TRP A 73 1.82 -34.20 -35.61
N GLU A 74 2.73 -35.14 -35.34
CA GLU A 74 2.68 -36.50 -35.90
C GLU A 74 2.65 -37.65 -34.87
N ILE A 75 2.57 -37.38 -33.57
CA ILE A 75 2.78 -38.36 -32.49
C ILE A 75 1.46 -38.88 -31.93
N SER A 76 1.36 -40.19 -31.63
CA SER A 76 0.20 -40.83 -30.99
C SER A 76 0.15 -40.52 -29.47
N PRO A 77 -1.00 -40.72 -28.80
CA PRO A 77 -1.13 -40.54 -27.34
C PRO A 77 -0.17 -41.40 -26.52
N GLU A 78 0.20 -42.59 -27.05
CA GLU A 78 1.13 -43.54 -26.44
C GLU A 78 2.58 -43.02 -26.56
N ASP A 79 2.94 -42.45 -27.70
CA ASP A 79 4.23 -41.82 -27.94
C ASP A 79 4.43 -40.57 -27.06
N ILE A 80 3.35 -39.80 -26.78
CA ILE A 80 3.38 -38.66 -25.86
C ILE A 80 3.78 -39.14 -24.46
N GLN A 81 3.23 -40.24 -23.98
CA GLN A 81 3.57 -40.80 -22.68
C GLN A 81 5.01 -41.25 -22.62
N GLU A 82 5.53 -41.86 -23.67
CA GLU A 82 6.91 -42.29 -23.77
C GLU A 82 7.87 -41.09 -23.87
N PHE A 83 7.52 -40.11 -24.66
CA PHE A 83 8.26 -38.86 -24.80
C PHE A 83 8.36 -38.08 -23.48
N VAL A 84 7.27 -38.02 -22.72
CA VAL A 84 7.23 -37.44 -21.38
C VAL A 84 8.04 -38.28 -20.37
N ARG A 85 8.03 -39.62 -20.51
CA ARG A 85 8.83 -40.52 -19.65
C ARG A 85 10.34 -40.32 -19.82
N HIS A 86 10.81 -40.08 -21.03
CA HIS A 86 12.23 -39.98 -21.35
C HIS A 86 12.83 -38.56 -21.27
N ASN A 87 12.05 -37.57 -20.87
CA ASN A 87 12.51 -36.17 -20.75
C ASN A 87 13.08 -35.59 -22.07
N SER A 88 12.60 -36.12 -23.21
CA SER A 88 13.14 -35.83 -24.53
C SER A 88 12.63 -34.58 -25.20
N LEU A 89 11.81 -33.75 -24.48
CA LEU A 89 11.28 -32.48 -24.98
C LEU A 89 12.35 -31.41 -25.26
N GLY A 90 13.60 -31.66 -24.93
CA GLY A 90 14.69 -30.71 -25.15
C GLY A 90 14.53 -29.40 -24.41
N ILE A 91 13.57 -29.33 -23.48
CA ILE A 91 13.31 -28.20 -22.62
C ILE A 91 14.11 -28.40 -21.35
N ALA A 92 15.09 -27.56 -21.12
CA ALA A 92 15.84 -27.58 -19.88
C ALA A 92 14.84 -27.41 -18.71
N ASP A 93 14.80 -28.37 -17.77
CA ASP A 93 14.10 -28.28 -16.51
C ASP A 93 12.57 -28.54 -16.52
N VAL A 94 12.16 -29.68 -17.12
CA VAL A 94 10.83 -30.27 -16.94
C VAL A 94 10.81 -31.22 -15.75
N LYS A 95 10.02 -30.95 -14.72
CA LYS A 95 9.84 -31.81 -13.55
C LYS A 95 8.44 -32.42 -13.54
N LYS A 96 8.34 -33.73 -13.31
CA LYS A 96 7.06 -34.45 -13.12
C LYS A 96 6.53 -34.19 -11.70
N LEU A 97 5.26 -33.94 -11.58
CA LEU A 97 4.54 -33.69 -10.32
C LEU A 97 3.43 -34.75 -10.18
N GLU A 98 3.36 -35.39 -9.02
CA GLU A 98 2.40 -36.46 -8.76
C GLU A 98 1.12 -35.98 -8.08
N ASN A 99 1.21 -34.79 -7.43
CA ASN A 99 0.14 -34.23 -6.62
C ASN A 99 -0.37 -32.91 -7.19
N LEU A 100 -1.68 -32.68 -7.09
CA LEU A 100 -2.30 -31.42 -7.51
C LEU A 100 -1.85 -30.24 -6.65
N ASP A 101 -1.65 -30.42 -5.33
CA ASP A 101 -1.17 -29.37 -4.45
C ASP A 101 0.27 -28.95 -4.80
N GLU A 102 1.16 -29.90 -5.11
CA GLU A 102 2.50 -29.60 -5.63
C GLU A 102 2.44 -28.85 -6.97
N SER A 103 1.45 -29.17 -7.80
CA SER A 103 1.22 -28.49 -9.07
C SER A 103 0.80 -27.04 -8.86
N ILE A 104 -0.10 -26.78 -7.90
CA ILE A 104 -0.49 -25.43 -7.50
C ILE A 104 0.70 -24.65 -6.91
N ASP A 105 1.48 -25.25 -6.02
CA ASP A 105 2.68 -24.63 -5.45
C ASP A 105 3.72 -24.27 -6.53
N ALA A 106 3.91 -25.17 -7.51
CA ALA A 106 4.80 -24.91 -8.64
C ALA A 106 4.31 -23.74 -9.49
N MET A 107 3.01 -23.66 -9.77
CA MET A 107 2.37 -22.55 -10.48
C MET A 107 2.50 -21.23 -9.70
N LEU A 108 2.19 -21.23 -8.40
CA LEU A 108 2.34 -20.05 -7.54
C LEU A 108 3.80 -19.60 -7.39
N ALA A 109 4.77 -20.48 -7.67
CA ALA A 109 6.17 -20.11 -7.77
C ALA A 109 6.55 -19.46 -9.10
N GLY A 110 5.59 -19.26 -10.03
CA GLY A 110 5.77 -18.61 -11.33
C GLY A 110 6.19 -19.56 -12.45
N ASN A 111 5.86 -20.86 -12.34
CA ASN A 111 6.08 -21.81 -13.43
C ASN A 111 4.75 -22.08 -14.13
N ALA A 112 4.81 -22.51 -15.39
CA ALA A 112 3.67 -23.12 -16.04
C ALA A 112 3.55 -24.60 -15.63
N VAL A 113 2.32 -25.05 -15.45
CA VAL A 113 2.01 -26.45 -15.17
C VAL A 113 1.11 -27.00 -16.26
N PHE A 114 1.48 -28.14 -16.80
CA PHE A 114 0.84 -28.76 -17.94
C PHE A 114 0.29 -30.13 -17.58
N PHE A 115 -0.97 -30.37 -17.93
CA PHE A 115 -1.69 -31.63 -17.72
C PHE A 115 -2.12 -32.21 -19.07
N ILE A 116 -2.02 -33.52 -19.22
CA ILE A 116 -2.37 -34.25 -20.46
C ILE A 116 -3.44 -35.27 -20.10
N ASP A 117 -4.48 -35.37 -20.93
CA ASP A 117 -5.49 -36.41 -20.75
C ASP A 117 -4.89 -37.81 -20.94
N GLY A 118 -5.30 -38.74 -20.09
CA GLY A 118 -4.71 -40.10 -20.07
C GLY A 118 -3.40 -40.22 -19.31
N TYR A 119 -2.82 -39.13 -18.76
CA TYR A 119 -1.58 -39.15 -18.00
C TYR A 119 -1.77 -38.76 -16.53
N ASP A 120 -1.28 -39.58 -15.62
CA ASP A 120 -1.47 -39.49 -14.16
C ASP A 120 -0.50 -38.56 -13.43
N LYS A 121 0.25 -37.73 -14.17
CA LYS A 121 1.20 -36.75 -13.63
C LYS A 121 1.10 -35.43 -14.35
N ALA A 122 1.37 -34.35 -13.63
CA ALA A 122 1.52 -33.02 -14.21
C ALA A 122 2.98 -32.73 -14.54
N MET A 123 3.22 -31.86 -15.50
CA MET A 123 4.56 -31.42 -15.90
C MET A 123 4.75 -29.96 -15.48
N LYS A 124 5.74 -29.70 -14.65
CA LYS A 124 6.20 -28.35 -14.35
C LYS A 124 7.18 -27.93 -15.44
N ILE A 125 6.88 -26.81 -16.09
CA ILE A 125 7.75 -26.16 -17.07
C ILE A 125 8.37 -24.94 -16.38
N SER A 126 9.69 -24.92 -16.25
CA SER A 126 10.40 -23.77 -15.66
C SER A 126 10.35 -22.58 -16.60
N SER A 127 9.43 -21.66 -16.35
CA SER A 127 9.13 -20.48 -17.17
C SER A 127 9.11 -19.19 -16.34
N LYS A 128 9.81 -19.18 -15.19
CA LYS A 128 9.80 -18.05 -14.26
C LYS A 128 10.12 -16.72 -14.96
N GLY A 129 9.15 -15.85 -15.04
CA GLY A 129 9.22 -14.54 -15.66
C GLY A 129 8.58 -13.44 -14.81
N TYR A 130 8.57 -13.60 -13.48
CA TYR A 130 8.10 -12.49 -12.63
C TYR A 130 8.81 -11.19 -13.01
N PRO A 131 8.07 -10.06 -13.06
CA PRO A 131 8.68 -8.78 -13.35
C PRO A 131 9.88 -8.55 -12.44
N SER A 132 11.07 -8.43 -13.02
CA SER A 132 12.33 -8.20 -12.31
C SER A 132 13.17 -7.12 -12.99
N THR A 133 13.16 -7.08 -14.30
CA THR A 133 13.76 -6.03 -15.14
C THR A 133 12.69 -5.01 -15.49
N GLY A 134 12.95 -3.72 -15.20
CA GLY A 134 11.98 -2.64 -15.44
C GLY A 134 11.00 -2.40 -14.28
N VAL A 135 11.17 -3.08 -13.14
CA VAL A 135 10.47 -2.71 -11.90
C VAL A 135 11.14 -1.45 -11.38
N MET A 136 10.37 -0.36 -11.34
CA MET A 136 10.84 0.92 -10.84
C MET A 136 11.08 0.88 -9.33
N GLU A 137 11.98 1.70 -8.83
CA GLU A 137 12.06 1.93 -7.39
C GLU A 137 10.88 2.85 -6.98
N ALA A 138 10.31 2.60 -5.80
CA ALA A 138 9.30 3.50 -5.23
C ALA A 138 9.92 4.88 -5.03
N GLU A 139 9.43 5.89 -5.74
CA GLU A 139 10.01 7.23 -5.73
C GLU A 139 9.57 8.04 -4.51
N SER A 140 8.30 7.93 -4.12
CA SER A 140 7.71 8.65 -2.99
C SER A 140 7.98 7.96 -1.64
N GLU A 141 8.10 6.62 -1.62
CA GLU A 141 8.30 5.81 -0.40
C GLU A 141 9.69 5.18 -0.32
N LYS A 142 10.75 5.98 -0.48
CA LYS A 142 12.15 5.51 -0.38
C LYS A 142 12.47 5.00 1.03
N VAL A 143 13.17 3.87 1.11
CA VAL A 143 13.59 3.24 2.37
C VAL A 143 15.06 2.90 2.37
N LEU A 144 15.71 3.06 3.53
CA LEU A 144 17.11 2.67 3.71
C LEU A 144 17.25 1.14 3.85
N ARG A 145 16.23 0.48 4.41
CA ARG A 145 16.23 -0.97 4.61
C ARG A 145 14.90 -1.56 4.19
N GLY A 146 14.93 -2.54 3.29
CA GLY A 146 13.74 -3.24 2.80
C GLY A 146 13.79 -3.50 1.31
N SER A 147 12.68 -3.92 0.73
CA SER A 147 12.52 -4.04 -0.73
C SER A 147 12.61 -2.65 -1.36
N ARG A 148 13.19 -2.57 -2.55
CA ARG A 148 13.20 -1.34 -3.35
C ARG A 148 12.21 -1.40 -4.51
N GLU A 149 11.60 -2.56 -4.75
CA GLU A 149 10.62 -2.75 -5.81
C GLU A 149 9.41 -1.85 -5.56
N GLY A 150 9.03 -1.05 -6.54
CA GLY A 150 7.82 -0.26 -6.63
C GLY A 150 6.81 -0.87 -7.60
N PHE A 151 5.57 -0.42 -7.53
CA PHE A 151 4.55 -0.69 -8.52
C PHE A 151 4.83 0.11 -9.81
N SER A 152 4.24 -0.35 -10.91
CA SER A 152 4.31 0.27 -12.24
C SER A 152 2.90 0.65 -12.71
N ASP A 153 2.80 1.30 -13.86
CA ASP A 153 1.51 1.65 -14.45
C ASP A 153 0.68 0.43 -14.90
N SER A 154 1.27 -0.76 -14.97
CA SER A 154 0.55 -1.98 -15.39
C SER A 154 -0.04 -2.73 -14.20
N VAL A 155 -1.36 -2.76 -14.10
CA VAL A 155 -2.10 -3.46 -13.05
C VAL A 155 -1.76 -4.95 -12.97
N LYS A 156 -1.57 -5.61 -14.12
CA LYS A 156 -1.20 -7.03 -14.19
C LYS A 156 0.21 -7.30 -13.65
N SER A 157 1.16 -6.41 -13.95
CA SER A 157 2.51 -6.48 -13.38
C SER A 157 2.47 -6.28 -11.86
N ASN A 158 1.64 -5.35 -11.40
CA ASN A 158 1.49 -5.04 -9.98
C ASN A 158 0.91 -6.21 -9.19
N SER A 159 -0.15 -6.85 -9.69
CA SER A 159 -0.72 -8.05 -9.05
C SER A 159 0.27 -9.22 -9.03
N ALA A 160 1.08 -9.39 -10.08
CA ALA A 160 2.14 -10.39 -10.11
C ALA A 160 3.22 -10.12 -9.05
N LEU A 161 3.58 -8.86 -8.76
CA LEU A 161 4.50 -8.49 -7.69
C LEU A 161 3.95 -8.81 -6.29
N VAL A 162 2.63 -8.67 -6.09
CA VAL A 162 1.95 -9.10 -4.87
C VAL A 162 1.95 -10.62 -4.76
N ARG A 163 1.56 -11.33 -5.84
CA ARG A 163 1.53 -12.80 -5.91
C ARG A 163 2.92 -13.43 -5.71
N LYS A 164 3.98 -12.82 -6.22
CA LYS A 164 5.38 -13.23 -6.00
C LYS A 164 5.71 -13.37 -4.52
N ARG A 165 5.15 -12.49 -3.67
CA ARG A 165 5.38 -12.46 -2.23
C ARG A 165 4.37 -13.29 -1.44
N LEU A 166 3.16 -13.43 -1.94
CA LEU A 166 2.03 -14.11 -1.30
C LEU A 166 1.58 -15.29 -2.16
N ARG A 167 2.28 -16.42 -2.03
CA ARG A 167 2.04 -17.64 -2.80
C ARG A 167 0.98 -18.50 -2.12
N ASP A 168 -0.26 -18.05 -2.15
CA ASP A 168 -1.39 -18.73 -1.52
C ASP A 168 -2.62 -18.61 -2.42
N THR A 169 -3.37 -19.69 -2.61
CA THR A 169 -4.63 -19.70 -3.40
C THR A 169 -5.75 -18.91 -2.74
N ARG A 170 -5.62 -18.61 -1.45
CA ARG A 170 -6.56 -17.76 -0.71
C ARG A 170 -6.36 -16.26 -0.99
N LEU A 171 -5.24 -15.89 -1.60
CA LEU A 171 -5.12 -14.55 -2.19
C LEU A 171 -6.02 -14.52 -3.43
N LYS A 172 -7.08 -13.74 -3.35
CA LYS A 172 -8.03 -13.52 -4.45
C LYS A 172 -7.66 -12.25 -5.20
N VAL A 173 -7.90 -12.27 -6.49
CA VAL A 173 -7.68 -11.15 -7.41
C VAL A 173 -8.91 -11.08 -8.31
N GLU A 174 -9.80 -10.14 -8.04
CA GLU A 174 -11.01 -9.94 -8.83
C GLU A 174 -10.82 -8.75 -9.77
N GLU A 175 -11.25 -8.87 -11.01
CA GLU A 175 -11.11 -7.84 -12.03
C GLU A 175 -12.44 -7.12 -12.29
N TYR A 176 -12.34 -5.79 -12.31
CA TYR A 176 -13.43 -4.87 -12.66
C TYR A 176 -12.98 -3.98 -13.82
N LYS A 177 -13.92 -3.58 -14.66
CA LYS A 177 -13.68 -2.59 -15.71
C LYS A 177 -14.50 -1.35 -15.40
N ILE A 178 -13.84 -0.28 -15.03
CA ILE A 178 -14.47 0.96 -14.59
C ILE A 178 -14.28 2.03 -15.66
N GLY A 179 -15.31 2.87 -15.84
CA GLY A 179 -15.36 3.89 -16.90
C GLY A 179 -16.01 3.38 -18.18
N VAL A 180 -17.03 4.12 -18.63
CA VAL A 180 -17.84 3.77 -19.82
C VAL A 180 -17.03 3.83 -21.12
N ARG A 181 -16.02 4.70 -21.16
CA ARG A 181 -15.17 4.90 -22.33
C ARG A 181 -13.75 4.35 -22.15
N SER A 182 -13.18 4.52 -20.96
CA SER A 182 -11.81 4.06 -20.70
C SER A 182 -11.71 2.56 -20.48
N HIS A 183 -12.77 1.93 -19.93
CA HIS A 183 -12.77 0.51 -19.54
C HIS A 183 -11.52 0.14 -18.73
N THR A 184 -11.11 1.04 -17.82
CA THR A 184 -9.88 0.91 -17.04
C THR A 184 -9.93 -0.34 -16.17
N LEU A 185 -8.94 -1.21 -16.34
CA LEU A 185 -8.85 -2.45 -15.59
C LEU A 185 -8.46 -2.14 -14.14
N THR A 186 -9.30 -2.58 -13.22
CA THR A 186 -9.09 -2.42 -11.78
C THR A 186 -9.12 -3.78 -11.13
N GLN A 187 -8.15 -4.09 -10.28
CA GLN A 187 -8.05 -5.36 -9.57
C GLN A 187 -8.21 -5.16 -8.08
N VAL A 188 -9.07 -5.96 -7.45
CA VAL A 188 -9.31 -6.01 -6.01
C VAL A 188 -8.62 -7.23 -5.42
N LEU A 189 -7.62 -7.01 -4.56
CA LEU A 189 -6.79 -8.04 -3.95
C LEU A 189 -7.09 -8.18 -2.46
N TYR A 190 -7.35 -9.39 -2.01
CA TYR A 190 -7.61 -9.67 -0.60
C TYR A 190 -7.31 -11.14 -0.25
N MET A 191 -7.15 -11.42 1.04
CA MET A 191 -7.09 -12.80 1.55
C MET A 191 -8.49 -13.26 1.96
N ASP A 192 -9.02 -14.26 1.29
CA ASP A 192 -10.37 -14.80 1.49
C ASP A 192 -10.65 -15.23 2.94
N ASP A 193 -9.66 -15.79 3.63
CA ASP A 193 -9.79 -16.21 5.01
C ASP A 193 -9.54 -15.10 6.05
N LEU A 194 -9.08 -13.90 5.64
CA LEU A 194 -8.72 -12.81 6.55
C LEU A 194 -9.64 -11.59 6.43
N VAL A 195 -10.12 -11.30 5.24
CA VAL A 195 -10.96 -10.13 4.98
C VAL A 195 -12.32 -10.29 5.68
N HIS A 196 -12.82 -9.19 6.25
CA HIS A 196 -14.18 -9.16 6.77
C HIS A 196 -15.17 -9.08 5.59
N GLU A 197 -16.21 -9.94 5.59
CA GLU A 197 -17.17 -10.03 4.47
C GLU A 197 -17.84 -8.69 4.19
N GLY A 198 -18.35 -8.02 5.21
CA GLY A 198 -19.01 -6.71 5.04
C GLY A 198 -18.08 -5.63 4.46
N LEU A 199 -16.77 -5.67 4.73
CA LEU A 199 -15.82 -4.77 4.10
C LEU A 199 -15.69 -5.05 2.60
N LEU A 200 -15.61 -6.33 2.22
CA LEU A 200 -15.46 -6.72 0.82
C LEU A 200 -16.70 -6.38 0.00
N GLU A 201 -17.90 -6.65 0.54
CA GLU A 201 -19.18 -6.31 -0.08
C GLU A 201 -19.29 -4.81 -0.31
N GLU A 202 -19.00 -3.99 0.69
CA GLU A 202 -19.04 -2.53 0.61
C GLU A 202 -18.08 -1.98 -0.46
N VAL A 203 -16.87 -2.56 -0.56
CA VAL A 203 -15.89 -2.18 -1.60
C VAL A 203 -16.44 -2.48 -2.98
N LYS A 204 -17.03 -3.66 -3.20
CA LYS A 204 -17.58 -4.05 -4.50
C LYS A 204 -18.77 -3.18 -4.90
N GLU A 205 -19.68 -2.92 -3.97
CA GLU A 205 -20.84 -2.06 -4.20
C GLU A 205 -20.40 -0.66 -4.64
N ARG A 206 -19.41 -0.06 -3.98
CA ARG A 206 -18.92 1.28 -4.33
C ARG A 206 -18.20 1.34 -5.68
N LEU A 207 -17.48 0.30 -6.05
CA LEU A 207 -16.84 0.23 -7.37
C LEU A 207 -17.86 0.18 -8.52
N GLU A 208 -19.06 -0.32 -8.26
CA GLU A 208 -20.15 -0.44 -9.22
C GLU A 208 -21.18 0.70 -9.15
N GLU A 209 -21.13 1.54 -8.08
CA GLU A 209 -22.11 2.60 -7.84
C GLU A 209 -22.07 3.72 -8.87
N PHE A 210 -20.87 4.04 -9.39
CA PHE A 210 -20.66 5.21 -10.25
C PHE A 210 -20.48 4.83 -11.72
N GLN A 211 -21.15 5.55 -12.60
CA GLN A 211 -20.90 5.53 -14.04
C GLN A 211 -20.19 6.84 -14.44
N ILE A 212 -18.91 6.73 -14.74
CA ILE A 212 -18.06 7.84 -15.17
C ILE A 212 -17.51 7.54 -16.59
N ASP A 213 -17.18 8.56 -17.36
CA ASP A 213 -16.61 8.40 -18.71
C ASP A 213 -15.28 7.63 -18.68
N GLY A 214 -14.41 7.91 -17.73
CA GLY A 214 -13.14 7.22 -17.59
C GLY A 214 -12.45 7.45 -16.25
N ILE A 215 -11.68 6.47 -15.81
CA ILE A 215 -10.74 6.52 -14.71
C ILE A 215 -9.33 6.56 -15.31
N LEU A 216 -8.59 7.61 -15.04
CA LEU A 216 -7.25 7.81 -15.60
C LEU A 216 -6.14 7.46 -14.60
N ASP A 217 -6.46 7.51 -13.31
CA ASP A 217 -5.55 7.22 -12.22
C ASP A 217 -6.31 6.74 -10.97
N SER A 218 -5.62 6.08 -10.05
CA SER A 218 -6.18 5.58 -8.77
C SER A 218 -6.80 6.68 -7.91
N GLY A 219 -6.24 7.89 -7.90
CA GLY A 219 -6.78 9.03 -7.15
C GLY A 219 -8.17 9.49 -7.59
N MET A 220 -8.56 9.27 -8.87
CA MET A 220 -9.94 9.51 -9.29
C MET A 220 -10.90 8.48 -8.68
N LEU A 221 -10.47 7.22 -8.60
CA LEU A 221 -11.26 6.15 -7.98
C LEU A 221 -11.45 6.39 -6.49
N GLU A 222 -10.39 6.81 -5.80
CA GLU A 222 -10.43 7.20 -4.39
C GLU A 222 -11.49 8.27 -4.13
N GLN A 223 -11.42 9.39 -4.83
CA GLN A 223 -12.35 10.52 -4.67
C GLN A 223 -13.82 10.16 -4.94
N LEU A 224 -14.08 9.20 -5.84
CA LEU A 224 -15.44 8.76 -6.16
C LEU A 224 -16.03 7.84 -5.08
N THR A 225 -15.19 7.10 -4.38
CA THR A 225 -15.61 6.00 -3.49
C THR A 225 -15.41 6.30 -2.00
N GLU A 226 -14.88 7.48 -1.64
CA GLU A 226 -14.74 7.92 -0.25
C GLU A 226 -16.09 8.15 0.45
N ASP A 227 -16.15 7.81 1.76
CA ASP A 227 -17.32 8.03 2.61
C ASP A 227 -17.65 9.53 2.80
N VAL A 228 -16.60 10.34 3.01
CA VAL A 228 -16.72 11.74 3.43
C VAL A 228 -15.88 12.62 2.51
N TRP A 229 -16.40 12.93 1.33
CA TRP A 229 -15.74 13.71 0.28
C TRP A 229 -15.27 15.12 0.68
N TYR A 230 -15.86 15.71 1.72
CA TYR A 230 -15.48 17.06 2.20
C TYR A 230 -14.41 17.05 3.30
N SER A 231 -14.00 15.88 3.77
CA SER A 231 -12.93 15.76 4.76
C SER A 231 -11.57 15.97 4.10
N PRO A 232 -10.68 16.78 4.69
CA PRO A 232 -9.31 16.87 4.19
C PRO A 232 -8.47 15.65 4.53
N PHE A 233 -8.96 14.74 5.37
CA PHE A 233 -8.22 13.54 5.79
C PHE A 233 -8.52 12.38 4.85
N PRO A 234 -7.49 11.76 4.24
CA PRO A 234 -7.67 10.65 3.32
C PRO A 234 -8.29 9.44 4.01
N GLN A 235 -9.17 8.72 3.33
CA GLN A 235 -9.83 7.53 3.84
C GLN A 235 -9.23 6.25 3.28
N TYR A 236 -8.43 6.38 2.23
CA TYR A 236 -7.58 5.34 1.66
C TYR A 236 -6.14 5.57 2.07
N GLN A 237 -5.39 4.50 2.21
CA GLN A 237 -3.95 4.56 2.35
C GLN A 237 -3.32 4.20 1.01
N THR A 238 -2.52 5.08 0.43
CA THR A 238 -1.81 4.85 -0.81
C THR A 238 -0.43 4.23 -0.57
N THR A 239 0.08 3.47 -1.52
CA THR A 239 1.46 2.96 -1.51
C THR A 239 1.95 2.59 -2.90
N GLU A 240 3.17 2.98 -3.22
CA GLU A 240 3.89 2.50 -4.40
C GLU A 240 4.58 1.14 -4.15
N ARG A 241 4.51 0.58 -2.92
CA ARG A 241 5.34 -0.54 -2.49
C ARG A 241 4.56 -1.86 -2.40
N PRO A 242 4.93 -2.87 -3.19
CA PRO A 242 4.29 -4.19 -3.12
C PRO A 242 4.45 -4.90 -1.77
N ASP A 243 5.56 -4.66 -1.04
CA ASP A 243 5.79 -5.26 0.27
C ASP A 243 4.84 -4.68 1.33
N ARG A 244 4.51 -3.37 1.26
CA ARG A 244 3.53 -2.72 2.13
C ARG A 244 2.12 -3.22 1.82
N ALA A 245 1.74 -3.28 0.54
CA ALA A 245 0.45 -3.83 0.12
C ALA A 245 0.23 -5.26 0.67
N VAL A 246 1.23 -6.13 0.55
CA VAL A 246 1.19 -7.50 1.10
C VAL A 246 1.05 -7.51 2.62
N GLN A 247 1.74 -6.62 3.33
CA GLN A 247 1.62 -6.52 4.79
C GLN A 247 0.21 -6.15 5.22
N GLU A 248 -0.44 -5.24 4.50
CA GLU A 248 -1.80 -4.79 4.80
C GLU A 248 -2.84 -5.87 4.43
N ILE A 249 -2.68 -6.57 3.30
CA ILE A 249 -3.49 -7.74 2.95
C ILE A 249 -3.41 -8.82 4.05
N LEU A 250 -2.22 -9.08 4.60
CA LEU A 250 -2.04 -10.05 5.70
C LEU A 250 -2.64 -9.57 7.03
N LYS A 251 -2.98 -8.30 7.16
CA LYS A 251 -3.76 -7.77 8.28
C LYS A 251 -5.27 -7.95 8.10
N GLY A 252 -5.74 -8.31 6.91
CA GLY A 252 -7.16 -8.47 6.55
C GLY A 252 -7.74 -7.27 5.83
N LYS A 253 -6.90 -6.36 5.32
CA LYS A 253 -7.31 -5.24 4.47
C LYS A 253 -7.49 -5.68 3.02
N VAL A 254 -8.18 -4.85 2.26
CA VAL A 254 -8.34 -4.94 0.81
C VAL A 254 -7.37 -4.00 0.14
N VAL A 255 -6.81 -4.41 -0.99
CA VAL A 255 -5.93 -3.59 -1.83
C VAL A 255 -6.54 -3.49 -3.21
N ILE A 256 -6.64 -2.28 -3.74
CA ILE A 256 -7.11 -2.02 -5.10
C ILE A 256 -5.91 -1.54 -5.92
N LEU A 257 -5.73 -2.16 -7.07
CA LEU A 257 -4.76 -1.78 -8.09
C LEU A 257 -5.52 -1.27 -9.30
N CYS A 258 -5.14 -0.11 -9.81
CA CYS A 258 -5.73 0.50 -11.00
C CYS A 258 -4.70 0.50 -12.13
N ASP A 259 -5.15 0.25 -13.36
CA ASP A 259 -4.30 0.36 -14.54
C ASP A 259 -3.94 1.84 -14.79
N ASN A 260 -2.77 2.10 -15.32
CA ASN A 260 -2.18 3.43 -15.52
C ASN A 260 -1.85 4.19 -14.21
N SER A 261 -1.75 3.47 -13.08
CA SER A 261 -1.34 4.06 -11.80
C SER A 261 -0.29 3.20 -11.10
N PRO A 262 0.84 3.79 -10.66
CA PRO A 262 1.86 3.09 -9.88
C PRO A 262 1.50 2.99 -8.39
N GLU A 263 0.33 3.47 -7.99
CA GLU A 263 -0.12 3.47 -6.61
C GLU A 263 -1.21 2.43 -6.36
N ALA A 264 -1.09 1.72 -5.25
CA ALA A 264 -2.10 0.82 -4.72
C ALA A 264 -2.92 1.54 -3.65
N LEU A 265 -4.24 1.44 -3.73
CA LEU A 265 -5.17 1.92 -2.72
C LEU A 265 -5.43 0.82 -1.69
N ILE A 266 -5.27 1.12 -0.41
CA ILE A 266 -5.41 0.18 0.71
C ILE A 266 -6.57 0.62 1.60
N LEU A 267 -7.52 -0.26 1.83
CA LEU A 267 -8.68 0.01 2.68
C LEU A 267 -8.88 -1.07 3.76
N PRO A 268 -9.45 -0.66 4.90
CA PRO A 268 -9.78 0.70 5.30
C PRO A 268 -8.53 1.51 5.69
N GLY A 269 -8.54 2.82 5.42
CA GLY A 269 -7.56 3.76 5.96
C GLY A 269 -7.89 4.09 7.41
N ASN A 270 -6.88 4.14 8.28
CA ASN A 270 -7.05 4.59 9.65
C ASN A 270 -5.88 5.47 10.10
N PHE A 271 -6.10 6.33 11.09
CA PHE A 271 -5.12 7.30 11.58
C PHE A 271 -3.75 6.67 11.86
N SER A 272 -3.72 5.50 12.51
CA SER A 272 -2.46 4.84 12.85
C SER A 272 -1.71 4.31 11.63
N SER A 273 -2.43 3.89 10.57
CA SER A 273 -1.80 3.37 9.35
C SER A 273 -1.08 4.44 8.53
N PHE A 274 -1.57 5.70 8.56
CA PHE A 274 -0.91 6.84 7.92
C PHE A 274 0.37 7.28 8.64
N MET A 275 0.49 6.96 9.95
CA MET A 275 1.67 7.24 10.76
C MET A 275 2.72 6.12 10.71
N GLU A 276 2.40 4.98 10.09
CA GLU A 276 3.31 3.86 9.87
C GLU A 276 4.14 4.07 8.61
N SER A 277 5.46 3.94 8.72
CA SER A 277 6.37 3.82 7.57
C SER A 277 6.69 2.35 7.30
N SER A 278 6.95 2.01 6.04
CA SER A 278 7.42 0.68 5.64
C SER A 278 8.69 0.26 6.38
N GLU A 279 9.57 1.20 6.71
CA GLU A 279 10.81 0.95 7.46
C GLU A 279 10.58 0.47 8.89
N ASP A 280 9.46 0.85 9.52
CA ASP A 280 9.13 0.42 10.89
C ASP A 280 9.12 -1.12 11.01
N TRP A 281 8.85 -1.85 9.94
CA TRP A 281 8.83 -3.31 9.91
C TRP A 281 10.21 -3.94 9.86
N TYR A 282 11.19 -3.23 9.32
CA TYR A 282 12.54 -3.75 9.06
C TYR A 282 13.54 -3.32 10.11
N HIS A 283 13.23 -2.30 10.92
CA HIS A 283 14.03 -1.85 12.04
C HIS A 283 13.73 -2.63 13.33
N ARG A 284 14.58 -2.49 14.34
CA ARG A 284 14.32 -2.98 15.69
C ARG A 284 13.14 -2.23 16.30
N PHE A 285 12.36 -2.91 17.15
CA PHE A 285 11.12 -2.34 17.69
C PHE A 285 11.34 -1.09 18.55
N GLU A 286 12.48 -1.00 19.23
CA GLU A 286 12.85 0.17 20.04
C GLU A 286 13.01 1.42 19.17
N MET A 287 13.80 1.30 18.08
CA MET A 287 14.02 2.40 17.13
C MET A 287 12.74 2.78 16.42
N ALA A 288 11.97 1.79 15.92
CA ALA A 288 10.69 2.05 15.27
C ALA A 288 9.69 2.74 16.22
N SER A 289 9.66 2.36 17.51
CA SER A 289 8.81 3.02 18.51
C SER A 289 9.23 4.45 18.75
N PHE A 290 10.54 4.71 18.88
CA PHE A 290 11.07 6.06 19.02
C PHE A 290 10.72 6.96 17.85
N LEU A 291 10.93 6.47 16.61
CA LEU A 291 10.59 7.22 15.39
C LEU A 291 9.08 7.48 15.28
N ARG A 292 8.23 6.53 15.67
CA ARG A 292 6.77 6.75 15.70
C ARG A 292 6.38 7.84 16.69
N ILE A 293 6.91 7.81 17.92
CA ILE A 293 6.65 8.88 18.90
C ILE A 293 7.06 10.23 18.33
N LEU A 294 8.25 10.28 17.69
CA LEU A 294 8.73 11.52 17.07
C LEU A 294 7.79 12.02 15.98
N ARG A 295 7.24 11.14 15.13
CA ARG A 295 6.26 11.49 14.09
C ARG A 295 4.97 12.08 14.71
N TYR A 296 4.42 11.45 15.76
CA TYR A 296 3.24 11.98 16.45
C TYR A 296 3.49 13.37 17.05
N LEU A 297 4.64 13.57 17.69
CA LEU A 297 5.03 14.88 18.20
C LEU A 297 5.20 15.90 17.06
N ALA A 298 5.79 15.50 15.95
CA ALA A 298 6.01 16.34 14.79
C ALA A 298 4.70 16.79 14.14
N VAL A 299 3.69 15.93 14.02
CA VAL A 299 2.35 16.30 13.54
C VAL A 299 1.71 17.35 14.45
N ILE A 300 1.77 17.14 15.76
CA ILE A 300 1.22 18.11 16.72
C ILE A 300 1.94 19.46 16.59
N MET A 301 3.27 19.44 16.52
CA MET A 301 4.07 20.65 16.32
C MET A 301 3.76 21.32 15.00
N ALA A 302 3.73 20.59 13.90
CA ALA A 302 3.46 21.13 12.59
C ALA A 302 2.08 21.81 12.50
N THR A 303 1.10 21.31 13.24
CA THR A 303 -0.29 21.78 13.16
C THR A 303 -0.58 22.89 14.17
N VAL A 304 -0.15 22.71 15.42
CA VAL A 304 -0.59 23.57 16.54
C VAL A 304 0.41 24.68 16.85
N LEU A 305 1.71 24.47 16.65
CA LEU A 305 2.76 25.38 17.10
C LEU A 305 2.63 26.81 16.55
N PRO A 306 2.31 27.04 15.26
CA PRO A 306 2.15 28.41 14.74
C PRO A 306 1.01 29.18 15.40
N GLY A 307 -0.15 28.52 15.55
CA GLY A 307 -1.30 29.08 16.22
C GLY A 307 -1.05 29.31 17.72
N LEU A 308 -0.36 28.41 18.39
CA LEU A 308 0.02 28.52 19.79
C LEU A 308 0.99 29.71 20.02
N TYR A 309 1.97 29.87 19.12
CA TYR A 309 2.86 31.03 19.17
C TYR A 309 2.06 32.36 19.12
N LEU A 310 1.10 32.48 18.17
CA LEU A 310 0.26 33.66 18.10
C LEU A 310 -0.62 33.88 19.36
N ALA A 311 -1.16 32.76 19.88
CA ALA A 311 -1.99 32.80 21.09
C ALA A 311 -1.19 33.31 22.31
N VAL A 312 0.04 32.88 22.46
CA VAL A 312 0.91 33.27 23.58
C VAL A 312 1.37 34.70 23.41
N ILE A 313 1.87 35.10 22.24
CA ILE A 313 2.43 36.45 22.03
C ILE A 313 1.38 37.55 22.10
N ARG A 314 0.14 37.28 21.63
CA ARG A 314 -0.93 38.33 21.61
C ARG A 314 -1.73 38.43 22.89
N PHE A 315 -2.01 37.29 23.53
CA PHE A 315 -3.02 37.26 24.61
C PHE A 315 -2.48 36.77 25.94
N HIS A 316 -1.37 35.98 25.94
CA HIS A 316 -0.91 35.27 27.13
C HIS A 316 0.58 35.43 27.37
N THR A 317 1.12 36.62 27.16
CA THR A 317 2.56 36.91 27.34
C THR A 317 3.04 36.63 28.76
N GLN A 318 2.14 36.69 29.76
CA GLN A 318 2.45 36.38 31.16
C GLN A 318 2.88 34.92 31.41
N ILE A 319 2.66 34.03 30.46
CA ILE A 319 3.14 32.61 30.54
C ILE A 319 4.65 32.53 30.31
N LEU A 320 5.22 33.49 29.59
CA LEU A 320 6.62 33.53 29.26
C LEU A 320 7.45 34.12 30.40
N PRO A 321 8.66 33.56 30.67
CA PRO A 321 9.61 34.23 31.55
C PRO A 321 9.95 35.64 31.05
N SER A 322 10.12 36.59 31.97
CA SER A 322 10.39 38.01 31.63
C SER A 322 11.59 38.20 30.72
N ALA A 323 12.62 37.41 30.85
CA ALA A 323 13.78 37.42 29.98
C ALA A 323 13.43 37.07 28.51
N LEU A 324 12.53 36.10 28.28
CA LEU A 324 12.09 35.74 26.94
C LEU A 324 11.17 36.83 26.35
N ILE A 325 10.33 37.49 27.16
CA ILE A 325 9.48 38.59 26.68
C ILE A 325 10.37 39.70 26.12
N LEU A 326 11.45 40.09 26.84
CA LEU A 326 12.39 41.11 26.39
C LEU A 326 13.08 40.65 25.07
N SER A 327 13.62 39.44 25.02
CA SER A 327 14.23 38.92 23.80
C SER A 327 13.27 38.87 22.60
N PHE A 328 11.98 38.58 22.84
CA PHE A 328 10.98 38.62 21.79
C PHE A 328 10.67 40.04 21.33
N ALA A 329 10.65 41.00 22.25
CA ALA A 329 10.47 42.41 21.91
C ALA A 329 11.64 42.94 21.09
N GLU A 330 12.89 42.66 21.51
CA GLU A 330 14.10 43.03 20.79
C GLU A 330 14.15 42.37 19.40
N ALA A 331 13.82 41.11 19.29
CA ALA A 331 13.83 40.38 18.00
C ALA A 331 12.76 40.90 16.99
N ARG A 332 11.81 41.69 17.47
CA ARG A 332 10.77 42.31 16.63
C ARG A 332 10.98 43.81 16.42
N GLU A 333 12.04 44.35 16.99
CA GLU A 333 12.36 45.76 16.78
C GLU A 333 12.64 46.05 15.30
N GLY A 334 11.96 47.02 14.75
CA GLY A 334 12.07 47.40 13.34
C GLY A 334 11.17 46.63 12.37
N VAL A 335 10.46 45.56 12.80
CA VAL A 335 9.51 44.85 11.93
C VAL A 335 8.19 45.58 11.83
N PRO A 336 7.75 45.97 10.61
CA PRO A 336 6.54 46.83 10.44
C PRO A 336 5.23 46.05 10.54
N PHE A 337 5.28 44.72 10.44
CA PHE A 337 4.08 43.86 10.40
C PHE A 337 3.69 43.29 11.74
N SER A 338 2.40 42.98 11.91
CA SER A 338 1.96 42.20 13.08
C SER A 338 2.41 40.76 12.98
N SER A 339 2.59 40.08 14.13
CA SER A 339 3.01 38.69 14.18
C SER A 339 2.14 37.73 13.35
N VAL A 340 0.84 38.04 13.21
CA VAL A 340 -0.10 37.28 12.39
C VAL A 340 0.26 37.40 10.91
N VAL A 341 0.54 38.61 10.44
CA VAL A 341 0.91 38.86 9.03
C VAL A 341 2.26 38.25 8.70
N GLU A 342 3.27 38.44 9.59
CA GLU A 342 4.59 37.82 9.44
C GLU A 342 4.48 36.30 9.26
N LEU A 343 3.69 35.66 10.14
CA LEU A 343 3.57 34.22 10.16
C LEU A 343 2.82 33.70 8.92
N ILE A 344 1.69 34.32 8.55
CA ILE A 344 0.95 33.93 7.34
C ILE A 344 1.80 34.12 6.10
N PHE A 345 2.55 35.24 6.01
CA PHE A 345 3.42 35.51 4.88
C PHE A 345 4.50 34.42 4.71
N LEU A 346 5.20 34.07 5.80
CA LEU A 346 6.23 33.03 5.75
C LEU A 346 5.66 31.65 5.49
N GLU A 347 4.53 31.30 6.09
CA GLU A 347 3.86 30.00 5.85
C GLU A 347 3.45 29.86 4.36
N LEU A 348 2.91 30.92 3.77
CA LEU A 348 2.58 30.92 2.35
C LEU A 348 3.83 30.85 1.47
N ALA A 349 4.89 31.58 1.83
CA ALA A 349 6.16 31.52 1.11
C ALA A 349 6.76 30.11 1.13
N PHE A 350 6.70 29.44 2.28
CA PHE A 350 7.15 28.04 2.42
C PHE A 350 6.31 27.08 1.60
N GLU A 351 4.99 27.28 1.55
CA GLU A 351 4.10 26.43 0.74
C GLU A 351 4.36 26.61 -0.75
N LEU A 352 4.66 27.86 -1.21
CA LEU A 352 5.07 28.14 -2.59
C LEU A 352 6.42 27.46 -2.94
N ILE A 353 7.38 27.49 -2.02
CA ILE A 353 8.68 26.80 -2.22
C ILE A 353 8.46 25.30 -2.36
N ARG A 354 7.60 24.71 -1.54
CA ARG A 354 7.27 23.29 -1.59
C ARG A 354 6.61 22.93 -2.92
N GLU A 355 5.57 23.67 -3.33
CA GLU A 355 4.88 23.46 -4.60
C GLU A 355 5.83 23.55 -5.80
N ALA A 356 6.76 24.52 -5.76
CA ALA A 356 7.80 24.63 -6.77
C ALA A 356 8.77 23.45 -6.73
N GLY A 357 9.12 22.96 -5.52
CA GLY A 357 10.04 21.85 -5.33
C GLY A 357 9.54 20.51 -5.90
N VAL A 358 8.24 20.23 -5.81
CA VAL A 358 7.62 19.03 -6.38
C VAL A 358 7.74 19.00 -7.92
N ARG A 359 7.76 20.15 -8.58
CA ARG A 359 7.86 20.26 -10.05
C ARG A 359 9.27 20.15 -10.61
N VAL A 360 10.28 20.16 -9.75
CA VAL A 360 11.69 20.04 -10.16
C VAL A 360 12.11 18.57 -10.12
N PRO A 361 12.54 18.00 -11.24
CA PRO A 361 12.89 16.58 -11.30
C PRO A 361 14.13 16.24 -10.47
N GLY A 362 14.09 15.09 -9.80
CA GLY A 362 15.21 14.50 -9.09
C GLY A 362 15.55 15.14 -7.74
N SER A 363 16.78 14.92 -7.27
CA SER A 363 17.27 15.39 -5.96
C SER A 363 17.38 16.92 -5.83
N LEU A 364 17.29 17.64 -6.94
CA LEU A 364 17.36 19.12 -6.97
C LEU A 364 16.11 19.75 -6.32
N GLY A 365 14.93 19.14 -6.43
CA GLY A 365 13.70 19.66 -5.81
C GLY A 365 13.83 19.81 -4.29
N ASN A 366 14.36 18.79 -3.61
CA ASN A 366 14.61 18.86 -2.16
C ASN A 366 15.69 19.90 -1.81
N ALA A 367 16.72 20.03 -2.63
CA ALA A 367 17.77 21.04 -2.41
C ALA A 367 17.22 22.47 -2.58
N ILE A 368 16.38 22.72 -3.58
CA ILE A 368 15.72 24.01 -3.80
C ILE A 368 14.79 24.34 -2.62
N GLY A 369 14.05 23.37 -2.11
CA GLY A 369 13.20 23.54 -0.93
C GLY A 369 14.00 24.01 0.30
N ILE A 370 15.13 23.39 0.58
CA ILE A 370 15.98 23.73 1.73
C ILE A 370 16.69 25.07 1.52
N VAL A 371 17.37 25.24 0.37
CA VAL A 371 18.13 26.46 0.06
C VAL A 371 17.20 27.66 -0.12
N GLY A 372 16.08 27.49 -0.84
CA GLY A 372 15.08 28.54 -1.02
C GLY A 372 14.47 29.00 0.32
N GLY A 373 14.13 28.06 1.20
CA GLY A 373 13.62 28.38 2.54
C GLY A 373 14.65 29.11 3.40
N LEU A 374 15.92 28.71 3.37
CA LEU A 374 17.01 29.36 4.09
C LEU A 374 17.27 30.78 3.55
N VAL A 375 17.41 30.92 2.23
CA VAL A 375 17.71 32.20 1.58
C VAL A 375 16.56 33.20 1.77
N ILE A 376 15.31 32.77 1.55
CA ILE A 376 14.14 33.64 1.72
C ILE A 376 13.98 34.01 3.19
N GLY A 377 14.12 33.06 4.11
CA GLY A 377 14.04 33.32 5.55
C GLY A 377 15.09 34.31 6.03
N GLN A 378 16.38 34.12 5.61
CA GLN A 378 17.46 35.00 5.99
C GLN A 378 17.29 36.42 5.38
N ALA A 379 16.97 36.51 4.08
CA ALA A 379 16.74 37.79 3.42
C ALA A 379 15.57 38.55 4.03
N ALA A 380 14.50 37.86 4.42
CA ALA A 380 13.34 38.48 5.07
C ALA A 380 13.67 39.02 6.47
N VAL A 381 14.55 38.34 7.23
CA VAL A 381 15.06 38.83 8.52
C VAL A 381 15.99 40.03 8.32
N GLU A 382 16.96 39.95 7.39
CA GLU A 382 17.90 41.05 7.10
C GLU A 382 17.18 42.31 6.60
N ALA A 383 16.08 42.14 5.87
CA ALA A 383 15.21 43.24 5.44
C ALA A 383 14.25 43.75 6.52
N ASN A 384 14.29 43.23 7.74
CA ASN A 384 13.35 43.51 8.82
C ASN A 384 11.86 43.30 8.43
N LEU A 385 11.58 42.42 7.48
CA LEU A 385 10.21 42.08 7.10
C LEU A 385 9.56 41.11 8.07
N VAL A 386 10.35 40.21 8.66
CA VAL A 386 9.91 39.21 9.63
C VAL A 386 10.91 39.07 10.77
N SER A 387 10.43 38.66 11.93
CA SER A 387 11.30 38.40 13.08
C SER A 387 11.99 37.02 12.97
N PRO A 388 13.22 36.87 13.50
CA PRO A 388 13.94 35.59 13.53
C PRO A 388 13.15 34.46 14.21
N ILE A 389 12.33 34.79 15.19
CA ILE A 389 11.50 33.84 15.96
C ILE A 389 10.44 33.22 15.05
N VAL A 390 9.79 34.03 14.23
CA VAL A 390 8.76 33.55 13.30
C VAL A 390 9.38 32.62 12.27
N VAL A 391 10.59 32.95 11.75
CA VAL A 391 11.31 32.04 10.85
C VAL A 391 11.61 30.70 11.50
N MET A 392 12.02 30.70 12.77
CA MET A 392 12.29 29.46 13.53
C MET A 392 11.00 28.63 13.71
N ILE A 393 9.87 29.25 14.05
CA ILE A 393 8.57 28.59 14.21
C ILE A 393 8.16 27.94 12.88
N VAL A 394 8.21 28.69 11.77
CA VAL A 394 7.85 28.17 10.44
C VAL A 394 8.77 27.04 10.01
N ALA A 395 10.08 27.16 10.25
CA ALA A 395 11.03 26.08 9.95
C ALA A 395 10.73 24.79 10.73
N LEU A 396 10.42 24.89 12.04
CA LEU A 396 10.03 23.73 12.85
C LEU A 396 8.74 23.09 12.37
N THR A 397 7.74 23.88 11.97
CA THR A 397 6.48 23.37 11.43
C THR A 397 6.67 22.69 10.08
N ALA A 398 7.49 23.26 9.21
CA ALA A 398 7.82 22.69 7.92
C ALA A 398 8.54 21.33 8.09
N LEU A 399 9.58 21.26 8.93
CA LEU A 399 10.27 20.02 9.25
C LEU A 399 9.34 18.98 9.86
N GLY A 400 8.44 19.41 10.77
CA GLY A 400 7.45 18.53 11.38
C GLY A 400 6.52 17.91 10.34
N SER A 401 6.03 18.67 9.39
CA SER A 401 5.15 18.15 8.33
C SER A 401 5.85 17.15 7.40
N MET A 402 7.17 17.28 7.16
CA MET A 402 7.96 16.37 6.33
C MET A 402 8.26 15.02 7.01
N THR A 403 8.02 14.88 8.31
CA THR A 403 8.23 13.62 9.03
C THR A 403 7.09 12.63 8.87
N VAL A 404 5.94 13.06 8.34
CA VAL A 404 4.76 12.22 8.13
C VAL A 404 4.98 11.35 6.91
N PRO A 405 4.81 10.01 7.00
CA PRO A 405 5.12 9.11 5.90
C PRO A 405 4.15 9.21 4.71
N ASN A 406 2.89 9.56 4.96
CA ASN A 406 1.88 9.71 3.93
C ASN A 406 1.68 11.20 3.61
N GLU A 407 1.90 11.58 2.34
CA GLU A 407 1.90 12.98 1.91
C GLU A 407 0.49 13.61 1.96
N GLU A 408 -0.55 12.88 1.58
CA GLU A 408 -1.93 13.37 1.64
C GLU A 408 -2.38 13.63 3.06
N PHE A 409 -2.02 12.73 3.97
CA PHE A 409 -2.28 12.90 5.39
C PHE A 409 -1.52 14.11 5.97
N ALA A 410 -0.27 14.34 5.54
CA ALA A 410 0.48 15.54 5.88
C ALA A 410 -0.17 16.80 5.33
N ALA A 411 -0.69 16.76 4.09
CA ALA A 411 -1.41 17.86 3.45
C ALA A 411 -2.68 18.24 4.22
N ALA A 412 -3.43 17.27 4.71
CA ALA A 412 -4.59 17.51 5.56
C ALA A 412 -4.23 18.31 6.81
N PHE A 413 -3.16 17.96 7.51
CA PHE A 413 -2.70 18.71 8.68
C PHE A 413 -2.14 20.10 8.33
N ARG A 414 -1.52 20.27 7.16
CA ARG A 414 -1.12 21.60 6.66
C ARG A 414 -2.33 22.51 6.47
N LEU A 415 -3.42 21.98 5.92
CA LEU A 415 -4.66 22.75 5.78
C LEU A 415 -5.25 23.13 7.15
N VAL A 416 -5.33 22.16 8.06
CA VAL A 416 -5.84 22.35 9.43
C VAL A 416 -5.01 23.38 10.22
N LYS A 417 -3.70 23.47 9.99
CA LYS A 417 -2.78 24.45 10.57
C LYS A 417 -3.28 25.90 10.40
N TYR A 418 -3.80 26.24 9.22
CA TYR A 418 -4.35 27.57 8.98
C TYR A 418 -5.58 27.86 9.85
N GLY A 419 -6.39 26.84 10.15
CA GLY A 419 -7.46 26.94 11.14
C GLY A 419 -6.93 27.30 12.53
N PHE A 420 -5.85 26.65 12.98
CA PHE A 420 -5.20 26.98 14.25
C PHE A 420 -4.54 28.35 14.27
N LEU A 421 -4.01 28.82 13.14
CA LEU A 421 -3.49 30.19 13.01
C LEU A 421 -4.60 31.23 13.25
N ILE A 422 -5.75 31.05 12.62
CA ILE A 422 -6.89 31.93 12.77
C ILE A 422 -7.41 31.88 14.21
N LEU A 423 -7.70 30.69 14.73
CA LEU A 423 -8.24 30.51 16.07
C LEU A 423 -7.28 31.03 17.16
N GLY A 424 -5.98 30.71 17.04
CA GLY A 424 -4.95 31.19 17.97
C GLY A 424 -4.73 32.70 17.91
N GLY A 425 -4.77 33.26 16.70
CA GLY A 425 -4.61 34.69 16.46
C GLY A 425 -5.78 35.57 16.95
N TYR A 426 -6.99 35.02 17.00
CA TYR A 426 -8.21 35.78 17.43
C TYR A 426 -8.67 35.43 18.83
N LEU A 427 -8.62 34.17 19.24
CA LEU A 427 -9.17 33.67 20.51
C LEU A 427 -8.09 33.24 21.52
N GLY A 428 -6.80 33.34 21.14
CA GLY A 428 -5.70 32.93 22.01
C GLY A 428 -5.72 31.44 22.32
N ILE A 429 -5.36 31.08 23.54
CA ILE A 429 -5.31 29.67 23.98
C ILE A 429 -6.68 28.99 23.91
N TYR A 430 -7.76 29.74 24.17
CA TYR A 430 -9.13 29.21 24.03
C TYR A 430 -9.40 28.75 22.58
N GLY A 431 -8.91 29.50 21.59
CA GLY A 431 -8.99 29.11 20.17
C GLY A 431 -8.22 27.86 19.86
N ILE A 432 -7.02 27.68 20.46
CA ILE A 432 -6.23 26.45 20.30
C ILE A 432 -6.97 25.23 20.88
N VAL A 433 -7.52 25.37 22.10
CA VAL A 433 -8.30 24.29 22.73
C VAL A 433 -9.53 23.92 21.90
N LEU A 434 -10.25 24.94 21.41
CA LEU A 434 -11.40 24.74 20.52
C LEU A 434 -10.99 24.03 19.22
N GLY A 435 -9.89 24.46 18.58
CA GLY A 435 -9.35 23.85 17.39
C GLY A 435 -9.00 22.37 17.60
N VAL A 436 -8.32 22.04 18.69
CA VAL A 436 -8.02 20.65 19.07
C VAL A 436 -9.30 19.82 19.24
N TYR A 437 -10.29 20.38 19.93
CA TYR A 437 -11.59 19.73 20.13
C TYR A 437 -12.30 19.45 18.80
N LEU A 438 -12.32 20.43 17.89
CA LEU A 438 -12.95 20.29 16.57
C LEU A 438 -12.24 19.22 15.72
N VAL A 439 -10.89 19.21 15.70
CA VAL A 439 -10.13 18.22 14.93
C VAL A 439 -10.33 16.81 15.49
N ILE A 440 -10.23 16.65 16.81
CA ILE A 440 -10.45 15.33 17.44
C ILE A 440 -11.90 14.88 17.21
N GLY A 441 -12.88 15.78 17.34
CA GLY A 441 -14.29 15.49 17.09
C GLY A 441 -14.55 15.07 15.64
N HIS A 442 -13.94 15.75 14.67
CA HIS A 442 -14.02 15.40 13.26
C HIS A 442 -13.41 14.01 13.01
N LEU A 443 -12.17 13.78 13.45
CA LEU A 443 -11.49 12.49 13.28
C LEU A 443 -12.22 11.32 13.99
N ALA A 444 -12.87 11.59 15.12
CA ALA A 444 -13.67 10.59 15.84
C ALA A 444 -14.97 10.24 15.13
N GLY A 445 -15.51 11.17 14.35
CA GLY A 445 -16.70 10.97 13.52
C GLY A 445 -16.41 10.32 12.17
N LEU A 446 -15.15 10.33 11.71
CA LEU A 446 -14.79 9.73 10.45
C LEU A 446 -14.84 8.19 10.51
N ILE A 447 -15.37 7.62 9.45
CA ILE A 447 -15.44 6.18 9.21
C ILE A 447 -14.80 5.93 7.85
N SER A 448 -14.05 4.87 7.70
CA SER A 448 -13.53 4.39 6.42
C SER A 448 -14.02 2.97 6.22
N PHE A 449 -14.92 2.76 5.26
CA PHE A 449 -15.49 1.44 4.95
C PHE A 449 -15.98 0.69 6.21
N GLY A 450 -16.86 1.33 6.97
CA GLY A 450 -17.45 0.78 8.19
C GLY A 450 -16.50 0.71 9.40
N ILE A 451 -15.22 1.08 9.26
CA ILE A 451 -14.22 1.05 10.33
C ILE A 451 -13.94 2.47 10.85
N PRO A 452 -14.04 2.72 12.19
CA PRO A 452 -13.74 4.02 12.76
C PRO A 452 -12.30 4.45 12.48
N TYR A 453 -12.13 5.69 12.01
CA TYR A 453 -10.82 6.24 11.59
C TYR A 453 -9.76 6.25 12.70
N LEU A 454 -10.16 6.54 13.94
CA LEU A 454 -9.27 6.58 15.11
C LEU A 454 -9.01 5.22 15.77
N VAL A 455 -9.25 4.09 15.09
CA VAL A 455 -8.80 2.78 15.58
C VAL A 455 -7.26 2.74 15.54
N PRO A 456 -6.54 2.27 16.59
CA PRO A 456 -7.04 1.56 17.80
C PRO A 456 -7.30 2.46 19.02
N PHE A 457 -7.28 3.80 18.90
CA PHE A 457 -7.36 4.71 20.06
C PHE A 457 -8.74 4.74 20.72
N ILE A 458 -9.82 4.64 19.94
CA ILE A 458 -11.22 4.73 20.43
C ILE A 458 -11.74 3.36 20.87
N LYS A 459 -11.40 2.28 20.18
CA LYS A 459 -11.88 0.95 20.47
C LYS A 459 -10.78 0.13 21.13
N LYS A 460 -11.02 -0.30 22.36
CA LYS A 460 -10.04 -1.06 23.14
C LYS A 460 -9.78 -2.40 22.46
N GLU A 461 -8.60 -2.53 21.86
CA GLU A 461 -8.15 -3.80 21.27
C GLU A 461 -8.00 -4.88 22.34
N GLN A 462 -8.27 -6.13 21.99
CA GLN A 462 -8.05 -7.28 22.87
C GLN A 462 -6.57 -7.37 23.28
N LYS A 463 -6.30 -7.81 24.53
CA LYS A 463 -4.94 -8.07 25.03
C LYS A 463 -4.22 -9.00 24.04
N GLY A 464 -3.22 -8.49 23.32
CA GLY A 464 -2.43 -9.24 22.31
C GLY A 464 -2.44 -8.63 20.90
N SER A 465 -3.41 -7.77 20.56
CA SER A 465 -3.47 -7.00 19.32
C SER A 465 -2.72 -5.65 19.42
N ARG A 466 -2.08 -5.36 20.56
CA ARG A 466 -1.39 -4.10 20.87
C ARG A 466 -0.20 -3.82 19.95
N GLY A 467 -0.41 -3.70 18.66
CA GLY A 467 0.70 -3.50 17.73
C GLY A 467 0.56 -2.36 16.74
N GLU A 468 -0.62 -1.74 16.68
CA GLU A 468 -0.95 -0.73 15.66
C GLU A 468 -1.13 0.68 16.22
N GLY A 469 -0.86 0.86 17.51
CA GLY A 469 -0.82 2.18 18.15
C GLY A 469 0.52 2.90 17.99
N ILE A 470 0.76 3.88 18.86
CA ILE A 470 1.98 4.69 18.86
C ILE A 470 3.25 3.85 19.00
N LEU A 471 3.22 2.81 19.85
CA LEU A 471 4.38 1.96 20.10
C LEU A 471 4.35 0.70 19.24
N ARG A 472 5.47 0.38 18.61
CA ARG A 472 5.64 -0.88 17.90
C ARG A 472 5.95 -2.01 18.89
N VAL A 473 5.10 -3.04 18.89
CA VAL A 473 5.32 -4.25 19.69
C VAL A 473 6.31 -5.19 18.97
N PRO A 474 7.24 -5.85 19.70
CA PRO A 474 8.13 -6.86 19.13
C PRO A 474 7.33 -7.94 18.37
N LEU A 475 7.81 -8.36 17.18
CA LEU A 475 7.13 -9.35 16.34
C LEU A 475 6.74 -10.63 17.09
N ARG A 476 7.58 -11.08 18.04
CA ARG A 476 7.30 -12.27 18.87
C ARG A 476 6.09 -12.13 19.81
N LYS A 477 5.70 -10.89 20.15
CA LYS A 477 4.56 -10.58 21.02
C LYS A 477 3.31 -10.18 20.20
N ARG A 478 3.44 -10.00 18.91
CA ARG A 478 2.34 -9.64 18.00
C ARG A 478 1.60 -10.90 17.54
N VAL A 479 0.78 -11.43 18.43
CA VAL A 479 0.09 -12.71 18.24
C VAL A 479 -1.23 -12.56 17.48
N LEU A 480 -1.93 -11.45 17.66
CA LEU A 480 -3.26 -11.21 17.09
C LEU A 480 -3.21 -10.25 15.90
N ARG A 481 -4.17 -10.41 14.99
CA ARG A 481 -4.47 -9.47 13.91
C ARG A 481 -5.35 -8.32 14.42
N PRO A 482 -5.45 -7.21 13.65
CA PRO A 482 -6.32 -6.08 13.96
C PRO A 482 -7.81 -6.47 14.04
N LEU A 483 -8.63 -5.54 14.57
CA LEU A 483 -10.07 -5.73 14.75
C LEU A 483 -10.84 -5.92 13.44
N TYR A 484 -10.35 -5.38 12.34
CA TYR A 484 -10.97 -5.47 11.02
C TYR A 484 -10.66 -6.79 10.29
N ALA A 485 -9.82 -7.65 10.85
CA ALA A 485 -9.65 -9.00 10.33
C ALA A 485 -10.78 -9.92 10.82
N ARG A 486 -11.13 -10.90 9.99
CA ARG A 486 -12.16 -11.92 10.30
C ARG A 486 -11.90 -12.56 11.67
N GLU A 487 -12.95 -12.70 12.48
CA GLU A 487 -12.82 -13.15 13.89
C GLU A 487 -12.21 -14.55 14.04
N GLU A 488 -12.49 -15.44 13.11
CA GLU A 488 -12.04 -16.82 13.13
C GLU A 488 -10.52 -16.97 12.92
N GLN A 489 -9.88 -15.98 12.30
CA GLN A 489 -8.46 -15.98 11.93
C GLN A 489 -7.64 -14.92 12.67
N LYS A 490 -8.05 -14.51 13.86
CA LYS A 490 -7.35 -13.49 14.66
C LYS A 490 -5.92 -13.85 15.04
N ILE A 491 -5.57 -15.13 15.11
CA ILE A 491 -4.23 -15.55 15.52
C ILE A 491 -3.28 -15.53 14.32
N ARG A 492 -2.29 -14.62 14.36
CA ARG A 492 -1.24 -14.46 13.34
C ARG A 492 -0.01 -15.31 13.59
N LEU A 493 0.42 -15.44 14.85
CA LEU A 493 1.64 -16.11 15.24
C LEU A 493 1.33 -17.25 16.22
N LYS A 494 1.64 -18.50 15.83
CA LYS A 494 1.65 -19.64 16.73
C LYS A 494 3.09 -20.11 16.91
N ARG A 495 3.52 -20.36 18.14
CA ARG A 495 4.75 -21.14 18.38
C ARG A 495 4.48 -22.59 17.97
N LYS A 496 5.35 -23.16 17.15
CA LYS A 496 5.41 -24.63 17.06
C LYS A 496 5.73 -25.11 18.47
N GLU A 497 4.86 -25.92 19.06
CA GLU A 497 5.23 -26.69 20.23
C GLU A 497 6.44 -27.51 19.81
N SER A 498 7.58 -27.26 20.44
CA SER A 498 8.72 -28.13 20.33
C SER A 498 8.28 -29.45 20.93
N GLY A 499 7.92 -30.40 20.07
CA GLY A 499 7.79 -31.79 20.52
C GLY A 499 9.15 -32.19 21.09
N LEU A 500 9.19 -32.32 22.41
CA LEU A 500 10.15 -33.12 23.15
C LEU A 500 9.75 -34.58 23.00
#